data_bff908ef714b5298357be660b57bc7ae
#
_entry.id   bff908ef714b5298357be660b57bc7ae
#
_cell.length_a   1.000
_cell.length_b   1.000
_cell.length_c   1.000
_cell.angle_alpha   90.00
_cell.angle_beta   90.00
_cell.angle_gamma   90.00
#
_symmetry.space_group_name_H-M   'P 1'
#
loop_
_entity.id
_entity.type
_entity.pdbx_description
1 polymer ?
#
loop_
_entity_poly.entity_id
_entity_poly.type
_entity_poly.pdbx_seq_one_letter_code
_entity_poly.pdbx_strand_id
1 'polypeptide(L)'
;MLAAKNISKQYGQTKALDQAELSMKPGEIRALLGSNGSGKSTIAKVLGGLVGKNQGEITIDGEPIQLGSAKDALARGIALAYQDYSLVDQLTVEENLFLNPKEAIKKGFIDHKERSDKTLRILEQFHISAKPETYVSSLDESDKSLLEVAKALVYKPKYLILDEVTACLHRDQVLILFDILRKEKEEGLSILFISHRFDEVYELCETVTIFRNGKTVITTDLNKVTHDDIVYYMTGQKEAMKKQHQKKCASDQKEPLLSIRNLGVGCQVDDVSLKLYPGEILGICGLQGQGQSEFLRAVYGSKKISRGSITYRGKQLGKLSPERSLKSGMAFISGDRGSEGIFADRSIFENINISRGALRFIFRGIRLKESKSKADELIQRLNVVIGETSDPASSLSGGNQQKLIFARDLLLDLSVLLLDDPTKGVDVKARSEIQEILKELADKGMACIYYSSDYKELTAVADRIVVFYEGNITKEFCDISDEIESDLAAAMLGATRTEAK
;
A
#
# COMPACT_ATOMS: atom_id res chain seq x y z
N MET A 1 24.93 -16.49 12.92
CA MET A 1 23.58 -16.10 13.40
C MET A 1 23.60 -14.62 13.78
N LEU A 2 22.70 -13.81 13.20
CA LEU A 2 22.49 -12.42 13.61
C LEU A 2 21.45 -12.39 14.72
N ALA A 3 21.71 -11.68 15.82
CA ALA A 3 20.74 -11.51 16.90
C ALA A 3 20.74 -10.08 17.43
N ALA A 4 19.55 -9.54 17.64
CA ALA A 4 19.28 -8.27 18.29
C ALA A 4 18.47 -8.57 19.56
N LYS A 5 18.97 -8.17 20.73
CA LYS A 5 18.36 -8.47 22.03
C LYS A 5 18.10 -7.19 22.80
N ASN A 6 16.88 -7.09 23.35
CA ASN A 6 16.44 -5.97 24.21
C ASN A 6 16.63 -4.60 23.53
N ILE A 7 16.45 -4.52 22.20
CA ILE A 7 16.65 -3.29 21.46
C ILE A 7 15.57 -2.28 21.81
N SER A 8 15.97 -1.13 22.29
CA SER A 8 15.08 0.01 22.55
C SER A 8 15.52 1.21 21.71
N LYS A 9 14.52 1.89 21.13
CA LYS A 9 14.72 3.12 20.36
C LYS A 9 13.59 4.10 20.60
N GLN A 10 13.96 5.35 20.89
CA GLN A 10 13.01 6.43 21.13
C GLN A 10 13.29 7.61 20.21
N TYR A 11 12.23 8.22 19.68
CA TYR A 11 12.22 9.44 18.89
C TYR A 11 11.38 10.49 19.64
N GLY A 12 12.03 11.49 20.23
CA GLY A 12 11.32 12.45 21.08
C GLY A 12 10.57 11.74 22.21
N GLN A 13 9.26 11.86 22.26
CA GLN A 13 8.41 11.19 23.24
C GLN A 13 7.93 9.79 22.78
N THR A 14 8.11 9.43 21.49
CA THR A 14 7.61 8.19 20.93
C THR A 14 8.63 7.07 21.09
N LYS A 15 8.27 5.99 21.80
CA LYS A 15 9.07 4.78 21.93
C LYS A 15 8.78 3.85 20.76
N ALA A 16 9.63 3.86 19.75
CA ALA A 16 9.46 3.07 18.54
C ALA A 16 9.84 1.59 18.71
N LEU A 17 10.83 1.30 19.58
CA LEU A 17 11.18 -0.05 20.01
C LEU A 17 11.28 -0.09 21.53
N ASP A 18 10.72 -1.10 22.15
CA ASP A 18 10.69 -1.33 23.57
C ASP A 18 11.14 -2.75 23.91
N GLN A 19 12.44 -2.94 24.12
CA GLN A 19 13.05 -4.25 24.37
C GLN A 19 12.72 -5.29 23.30
N ALA A 20 12.73 -4.86 22.02
CA ALA A 20 12.47 -5.75 20.90
C ALA A 20 13.59 -6.77 20.72
N GLU A 21 13.20 -7.97 20.30
CA GLU A 21 14.12 -9.07 20.02
C GLU A 21 13.91 -9.58 18.60
N LEU A 22 15.00 -9.86 17.90
CA LEU A 22 15.01 -10.46 16.57
C LEU A 22 16.25 -11.31 16.41
N SER A 23 16.09 -12.52 15.89
CA SER A 23 17.23 -13.39 15.57
C SER A 23 17.03 -14.02 14.20
N MET A 24 18.12 -14.22 13.45
CA MET A 24 18.13 -14.87 12.14
C MET A 24 19.19 -15.95 12.13
N LYS A 25 18.78 -17.17 11.74
CA LYS A 25 19.72 -18.28 11.52
C LYS A 25 20.40 -18.12 10.16
N PRO A 26 21.58 -18.67 9.96
CA PRO A 26 22.21 -18.71 8.65
C PRO A 26 21.33 -19.45 7.61
N GLY A 27 21.17 -18.88 6.41
CA GLY A 27 20.37 -19.45 5.34
C GLY A 27 18.87 -19.51 5.62
N GLU A 28 18.35 -18.63 6.46
CA GLU A 28 16.93 -18.54 6.81
C GLU A 28 16.25 -17.37 6.07
N ILE A 29 15.05 -17.60 5.56
CA ILE A 29 14.14 -16.51 5.14
C ILE A 29 13.10 -16.33 6.23
N ARG A 30 13.20 -15.22 6.93
CA ARG A 30 12.33 -14.86 8.06
C ARG A 30 11.44 -13.69 7.70
N ALA A 31 10.12 -13.85 7.90
CA ALA A 31 9.19 -12.73 7.86
C ALA A 31 9.25 -11.88 9.14
N LEU A 32 9.16 -10.56 8.99
CA LEU A 32 8.90 -9.65 10.09
C LEU A 32 7.57 -8.95 9.84
N LEU A 33 6.56 -9.31 10.63
CA LEU A 33 5.20 -8.81 10.54
C LEU A 33 4.84 -7.91 11.71
N GLY A 34 3.81 -7.08 11.53
CA GLY A 34 3.29 -6.18 12.56
C GLY A 34 2.53 -5.02 11.91
N SER A 35 1.65 -4.38 12.67
CA SER A 35 0.93 -3.18 12.22
C SER A 35 1.89 -2.01 11.92
N ASN A 36 1.42 -0.99 11.19
CA ASN A 36 2.19 0.23 11.00
C ASN A 36 2.47 0.88 12.36
N GLY A 37 3.69 1.40 12.53
CA GLY A 37 4.15 1.90 13.83
C GLY A 37 4.54 0.83 14.85
N SER A 38 4.52 -0.47 14.50
CA SER A 38 4.95 -1.54 15.41
C SER A 38 6.47 -1.64 15.61
N GLY A 39 7.27 -0.89 14.83
CA GLY A 39 8.73 -0.82 14.94
C GLY A 39 9.51 -1.61 13.88
N LYS A 40 8.87 -2.23 12.87
CA LYS A 40 9.53 -3.04 11.81
C LYS A 40 10.64 -2.27 11.09
N SER A 41 10.30 -1.16 10.45
CA SER A 41 11.29 -0.34 9.74
C SER A 41 12.31 0.31 10.69
N THR A 42 11.96 0.52 11.95
CA THR A 42 12.92 1.01 12.96
C THR A 42 13.98 -0.05 13.28
N ILE A 43 13.59 -1.31 13.49
CA ILE A 43 14.58 -2.39 13.73
C ILE A 43 15.42 -2.65 12.47
N ALA A 44 14.83 -2.58 11.27
CA ALA A 44 15.56 -2.66 10.01
C ALA A 44 16.63 -1.57 9.89
N LYS A 45 16.27 -0.30 10.18
CA LYS A 45 17.20 0.84 10.19
C LYS A 45 18.29 0.72 11.25
N VAL A 46 17.97 0.15 12.41
CA VAL A 46 18.97 -0.12 13.46
C VAL A 46 19.96 -1.19 13.00
N LEU A 47 19.49 -2.30 12.43
CA LEU A 47 20.34 -3.38 11.89
C LEU A 47 21.13 -2.93 10.66
N GLY A 48 20.56 -2.06 9.83
CA GLY A 48 21.23 -1.43 8.69
C GLY A 48 22.22 -0.31 9.05
N GLY A 49 22.38 0.01 10.36
CA GLY A 49 23.30 1.04 10.84
C GLY A 49 22.90 2.48 10.54
N LEU A 50 21.68 2.73 10.10
CA LEU A 50 21.16 4.07 9.78
C LEU A 50 20.75 4.86 11.02
N VAL A 51 20.31 4.14 12.03
CA VAL A 51 19.81 4.70 13.27
C VAL A 51 20.45 3.98 14.44
N GLY A 52 21.05 4.74 15.35
CA GLY A 52 21.60 4.17 16.58
C GLY A 52 20.50 3.73 17.55
N LYS A 53 20.68 2.57 18.18
CA LYS A 53 19.83 2.11 19.30
C LYS A 53 20.09 2.92 20.57
N ASN A 54 19.10 3.03 21.46
CA ASN A 54 19.30 3.61 22.78
C ASN A 54 19.79 2.55 23.79
N GLN A 55 19.25 1.32 23.71
CA GLN A 55 19.61 0.21 24.59
C GLN A 55 19.60 -1.11 23.82
N GLY A 56 20.14 -2.16 24.45
CA GLY A 56 20.18 -3.50 23.90
C GLY A 56 21.50 -3.83 23.21
N GLU A 57 21.60 -5.03 22.66
CA GLU A 57 22.80 -5.57 22.06
C GLU A 57 22.51 -6.19 20.69
N ILE A 58 23.44 -6.05 19.76
CA ILE A 58 23.41 -6.71 18.46
C ILE A 58 24.65 -7.60 18.39
N THR A 59 24.47 -8.88 18.03
CA THR A 59 25.56 -9.84 17.90
C THR A 59 25.53 -10.53 16.54
N ILE A 60 26.72 -10.85 16.00
CA ILE A 60 26.90 -11.75 14.87
C ILE A 60 27.75 -12.92 15.35
N ASP A 61 27.23 -14.13 15.21
CA ASP A 61 27.86 -15.38 15.64
C ASP A 61 28.28 -15.36 17.13
N GLY A 62 27.51 -14.66 17.96
CA GLY A 62 27.74 -14.49 19.38
C GLY A 62 28.66 -13.31 19.75
N GLU A 63 29.35 -12.73 18.80
CA GLU A 63 30.23 -11.58 19.03
C GLU A 63 29.42 -10.27 18.97
N PRO A 64 29.52 -9.40 19.99
CA PRO A 64 28.83 -8.13 20.01
C PRO A 64 29.40 -7.17 18.95
N ILE A 65 28.50 -6.49 18.24
CA ILE A 65 28.84 -5.51 17.23
C ILE A 65 28.23 -4.15 17.51
N GLN A 66 28.94 -3.12 17.06
CA GLN A 66 28.43 -1.76 17.02
C GLN A 66 28.25 -1.35 15.56
N LEU A 67 27.09 -0.75 15.28
CA LEU A 67 26.70 -0.24 13.97
C LEU A 67 26.50 1.27 14.08
N GLY A 68 27.49 2.03 13.63
CA GLY A 68 27.46 3.50 13.65
C GLY A 68 27.05 4.13 12.32
N SER A 69 27.06 3.32 11.24
CA SER A 69 26.74 3.76 9.88
C SER A 69 26.31 2.58 9.00
N ALA A 70 25.64 2.87 7.87
CA ALA A 70 25.33 1.87 6.84
C ALA A 70 26.61 1.18 6.30
N LYS A 71 27.73 1.89 6.25
CA LYS A 71 29.03 1.37 5.86
C LYS A 71 29.54 0.32 6.84
N ASP A 72 29.32 0.51 8.14
CA ASP A 72 29.70 -0.46 9.18
C ASP A 72 28.85 -1.72 9.07
N ALA A 73 27.53 -1.56 8.85
CA ALA A 73 26.60 -2.67 8.63
C ALA A 73 27.03 -3.51 7.41
N LEU A 74 27.30 -2.86 6.28
CA LEU A 74 27.75 -3.49 5.07
C LEU A 74 29.11 -4.22 5.25
N ALA A 75 30.05 -3.61 5.97
CA ALA A 75 31.34 -4.21 6.32
C ALA A 75 31.19 -5.46 7.19
N ARG A 76 30.11 -5.60 7.95
CA ARG A 76 29.72 -6.76 8.75
C ARG A 76 28.86 -7.76 7.97
N GLY A 77 28.59 -7.48 6.69
CA GLY A 77 27.80 -8.35 5.81
C GLY A 77 26.29 -8.17 5.98
N ILE A 78 25.81 -7.02 6.49
CA ILE A 78 24.39 -6.69 6.57
C ILE A 78 24.09 -5.65 5.50
N ALA A 79 23.18 -5.96 4.56
CA ALA A 79 22.64 -5.03 3.56
C ALA A 79 21.16 -4.79 3.79
N LEU A 80 20.68 -3.61 3.44
CA LEU A 80 19.29 -3.20 3.55
C LEU A 80 18.83 -2.63 2.21
N ALA A 81 17.74 -3.19 1.66
CA ALA A 81 16.98 -2.58 0.59
C ALA A 81 15.79 -1.83 1.20
N TYR A 82 15.65 -0.58 0.82
CA TYR A 82 14.78 0.38 1.50
C TYR A 82 13.42 0.47 0.84
N GLN A 83 12.41 0.81 1.63
CA GLN A 83 11.08 1.21 1.15
C GLN A 83 11.16 2.53 0.35
N ASP A 84 11.88 3.53 0.89
CA ASP A 84 12.22 4.76 0.18
C ASP A 84 13.59 4.55 -0.47
N TYR A 85 13.67 4.33 -1.77
CA TYR A 85 14.89 3.93 -2.47
C TYR A 85 16.12 4.74 -2.09
N SER A 86 17.26 4.06 -1.92
CA SER A 86 18.57 4.70 -1.73
C SER A 86 19.25 5.04 -3.07
N LEU A 87 18.50 4.99 -4.16
CA LEU A 87 18.95 5.26 -5.51
C LEU A 87 19.12 6.78 -5.72
N VAL A 88 20.09 7.14 -6.52
CA VAL A 88 20.35 8.53 -6.93
C VAL A 88 19.82 8.73 -8.33
N ASP A 89 18.73 9.45 -8.47
CA ASP A 89 18.01 9.66 -9.74
C ASP A 89 18.87 10.26 -10.87
N GLN A 90 19.85 11.10 -10.52
CA GLN A 90 20.76 11.77 -11.45
C GLN A 90 21.93 10.90 -11.91
N LEU A 91 22.09 9.72 -11.36
CA LEU A 91 23.11 8.75 -11.75
C LEU A 91 22.50 7.67 -12.65
N THR A 92 23.37 7.02 -13.43
CA THR A 92 22.97 5.89 -14.26
C THR A 92 22.74 4.62 -13.41
N VAL A 93 22.12 3.61 -14.00
CA VAL A 93 21.93 2.30 -13.38
C VAL A 93 23.27 1.71 -12.94
N GLU A 94 24.26 1.73 -13.83
CA GLU A 94 25.63 1.25 -13.53
C GLU A 94 26.25 1.99 -12.34
N GLU A 95 26.17 3.33 -12.33
CA GLU A 95 26.72 4.14 -11.25
C GLU A 95 26.03 3.86 -9.92
N ASN A 96 24.70 3.66 -9.91
CA ASN A 96 23.96 3.30 -8.71
C ASN A 96 24.32 1.94 -8.14
N LEU A 97 24.49 0.91 -8.99
CA LEU A 97 24.90 -0.43 -8.55
C LEU A 97 26.28 -0.44 -7.91
N PHE A 98 27.19 0.40 -8.40
CA PHE A 98 28.60 0.40 -7.99
C PHE A 98 29.04 1.72 -7.33
N LEU A 99 28.16 2.37 -6.55
CA LEU A 99 28.50 3.58 -5.78
C LEU A 99 29.68 3.38 -4.82
N ASN A 100 29.93 2.15 -4.37
CA ASN A 100 31.06 1.84 -3.49
C ASN A 100 32.14 1.05 -4.27
N PRO A 101 33.30 1.65 -4.54
CA PRO A 101 34.20 1.23 -5.63
C PRO A 101 35.06 -0.02 -5.38
N LYS A 102 34.88 -0.79 -4.29
CA LYS A 102 35.82 -1.92 -3.99
C LYS A 102 35.85 -3.03 -5.01
N GLU A 103 34.80 -3.24 -5.82
CA GLU A 103 34.68 -4.38 -6.73
C GLU A 103 35.05 -4.11 -8.20
N ALA A 104 35.24 -2.86 -8.58
CA ALA A 104 35.52 -2.48 -9.98
C ALA A 104 36.87 -1.76 -10.15
N ILE A 105 37.77 -1.82 -9.14
CA ILE A 105 39.07 -1.15 -9.21
C ILE A 105 40.16 -2.19 -9.49
N LYS A 106 40.64 -2.20 -10.72
CA LYS A 106 41.92 -2.87 -11.07
C LYS A 106 43.05 -1.84 -11.09
N LYS A 107 44.07 -2.07 -10.24
CA LYS A 107 45.27 -1.18 -10.18
C LYS A 107 44.96 0.32 -9.95
N GLY A 108 43.93 0.64 -9.21
CA GLY A 108 43.57 2.02 -8.91
C GLY A 108 42.63 2.73 -9.95
N PHE A 109 42.26 2.05 -11.03
CA PHE A 109 41.34 2.56 -12.06
C PHE A 109 40.07 1.72 -12.14
N ILE A 110 38.96 2.40 -12.51
CA ILE A 110 37.68 1.71 -12.73
C ILE A 110 37.74 1.00 -14.08
N ASP A 111 37.48 -0.30 -14.10
CA ASP A 111 37.32 -1.08 -15.33
C ASP A 111 35.87 -0.95 -15.82
N HIS A 112 35.61 0.06 -16.65
CA HIS A 112 34.27 0.37 -17.17
C HIS A 112 33.65 -0.80 -17.95
N LYS A 113 34.46 -1.60 -18.68
CA LYS A 113 33.94 -2.73 -19.44
C LYS A 113 33.45 -3.85 -18.52
N GLU A 114 34.24 -4.24 -17.54
CA GLU A 114 33.86 -5.27 -16.56
C GLU A 114 32.61 -4.82 -15.77
N ARG A 115 32.52 -3.54 -15.45
CA ARG A 115 31.41 -2.95 -14.73
C ARG A 115 30.12 -2.95 -15.55
N SER A 116 30.19 -2.57 -16.83
CA SER A 116 29.06 -2.63 -17.74
C SER A 116 28.58 -4.05 -18.00
N ASP A 117 29.52 -5.00 -18.21
CA ASP A 117 29.19 -6.42 -18.39
C ASP A 117 28.51 -7.02 -17.14
N LYS A 118 28.95 -6.64 -15.93
CA LYS A 118 28.29 -7.05 -14.68
C LYS A 118 26.88 -6.43 -14.55
N THR A 119 26.75 -5.15 -14.89
CA THR A 119 25.44 -4.46 -14.88
C THR A 119 24.47 -5.16 -15.81
N LEU A 120 24.86 -5.48 -17.03
CA LEU A 120 24.01 -6.16 -18.00
C LEU A 120 23.50 -7.50 -17.46
N ARG A 121 24.37 -8.31 -16.83
CA ARG A 121 23.98 -9.59 -16.23
C ARG A 121 22.97 -9.40 -15.09
N ILE A 122 23.13 -8.37 -14.27
CA ILE A 122 22.20 -8.05 -13.18
C ILE A 122 20.85 -7.62 -13.76
N LEU A 123 20.84 -6.72 -14.75
CA LEU A 123 19.62 -6.28 -15.42
C LEU A 123 18.87 -7.46 -16.06
N GLU A 124 19.59 -8.37 -16.70
CA GLU A 124 19.01 -9.59 -17.28
C GLU A 124 18.44 -10.52 -16.20
N GLN A 125 19.18 -10.74 -15.10
CA GLN A 125 18.73 -11.57 -13.98
C GLN A 125 17.46 -11.05 -13.32
N PHE A 126 17.34 -9.75 -13.16
CA PHE A 126 16.19 -9.09 -12.55
C PHE A 126 15.09 -8.73 -13.57
N HIS A 127 15.27 -9.06 -14.85
CA HIS A 127 14.35 -8.72 -15.94
C HIS A 127 14.05 -7.21 -16.03
N ILE A 128 15.03 -6.36 -15.71
CA ILE A 128 14.90 -4.91 -15.81
C ILE A 128 15.20 -4.48 -17.25
N SER A 129 14.21 -3.83 -17.88
CA SER A 129 14.32 -3.37 -19.29
C SER A 129 15.06 -2.04 -19.41
N ALA A 130 16.34 -2.01 -18.96
CA ALA A 130 17.20 -0.83 -19.01
C ALA A 130 18.59 -1.16 -19.54
N LYS A 131 19.36 -0.11 -19.88
CA LYS A 131 20.78 -0.22 -20.21
C LYS A 131 21.66 0.30 -19.06
N PRO A 132 22.93 -0.08 -18.95
CA PRO A 132 23.85 0.43 -17.93
C PRO A 132 23.87 1.96 -17.84
N GLU A 133 23.77 2.64 -18.99
CA GLU A 133 23.84 4.09 -19.12
C GLU A 133 22.49 4.79 -18.87
N THR A 134 21.40 4.05 -18.68
CA THR A 134 20.07 4.61 -18.41
C THR A 134 20.07 5.34 -17.08
N TYR A 135 19.58 6.56 -17.02
CA TYR A 135 19.40 7.30 -15.77
C TYR A 135 18.27 6.70 -14.94
N VAL A 136 18.49 6.57 -13.63
CA VAL A 136 17.49 6.01 -12.71
C VAL A 136 16.19 6.83 -12.69
N SER A 137 16.27 8.13 -12.90
CA SER A 137 15.08 9.01 -13.02
C SER A 137 14.10 8.61 -14.14
N SER A 138 14.55 7.85 -15.15
CA SER A 138 13.71 7.40 -16.27
C SER A 138 13.09 6.01 -16.06
N LEU A 139 13.48 5.30 -14.99
CA LEU A 139 12.91 4.00 -14.64
C LEU A 139 11.54 4.18 -13.99
N ASP A 140 10.66 3.21 -14.20
CA ASP A 140 9.42 3.13 -13.43
C ASP A 140 9.68 2.67 -11.99
N GLU A 141 8.66 2.76 -11.14
CA GLU A 141 8.78 2.45 -9.71
C GLU A 141 9.06 0.97 -9.46
N SER A 142 8.62 0.06 -10.33
CA SER A 142 8.88 -1.37 -10.19
C SER A 142 10.34 -1.70 -10.53
N ASP A 143 10.87 -1.14 -11.61
CA ASP A 143 12.28 -1.30 -11.99
C ASP A 143 13.22 -0.68 -10.94
N LYS A 144 12.87 0.47 -10.37
CA LYS A 144 13.61 1.06 -9.23
C LYS A 144 13.65 0.14 -8.02
N SER A 145 12.51 -0.49 -7.69
CA SER A 145 12.45 -1.42 -6.56
C SER A 145 13.34 -2.64 -6.78
N LEU A 146 13.31 -3.24 -7.96
CA LEU A 146 14.19 -4.35 -8.33
C LEU A 146 15.66 -3.94 -8.32
N LEU A 147 15.97 -2.74 -8.82
CA LEU A 147 17.34 -2.19 -8.83
C LEU A 147 17.87 -1.95 -7.41
N GLU A 148 17.02 -1.53 -6.47
CA GLU A 148 17.40 -1.36 -5.06
C GLU A 148 17.80 -2.70 -4.43
N VAL A 149 17.05 -3.78 -4.70
CA VAL A 149 17.40 -5.12 -4.24
C VAL A 149 18.69 -5.63 -4.92
N ALA A 150 18.81 -5.43 -6.24
CA ALA A 150 20.00 -5.79 -6.99
C ALA A 150 21.24 -5.09 -6.43
N LYS A 151 21.16 -3.79 -6.15
CA LYS A 151 22.22 -3.00 -5.52
C LYS A 151 22.65 -3.59 -4.16
N ALA A 152 21.70 -4.00 -3.33
CA ALA A 152 22.01 -4.62 -2.04
C ALA A 152 22.73 -5.97 -2.19
N LEU A 153 22.37 -6.78 -3.21
CA LEU A 153 22.98 -8.09 -3.49
C LEU A 153 24.38 -8.00 -4.14
N VAL A 154 24.69 -6.92 -4.86
CA VAL A 154 26.04 -6.70 -5.45
C VAL A 154 27.14 -6.83 -4.40
N TYR A 155 26.87 -6.45 -3.16
CA TYR A 155 27.84 -6.51 -2.05
C TYR A 155 27.99 -7.90 -1.42
N LYS A 156 27.28 -8.93 -1.92
CA LYS A 156 27.29 -10.29 -1.40
C LYS A 156 27.14 -10.34 0.13
N PRO A 157 26.04 -9.78 0.66
CA PRO A 157 25.84 -9.73 2.11
C PRO A 157 25.61 -11.13 2.68
N LYS A 158 25.87 -11.31 3.99
CA LYS A 158 25.44 -12.49 4.75
C LYS A 158 24.00 -12.39 5.22
N TYR A 159 23.53 -11.17 5.43
CA TYR A 159 22.18 -10.83 5.90
C TYR A 159 21.61 -9.73 5.02
N LEU A 160 20.49 -10.00 4.38
CA LEU A 160 19.74 -9.05 3.56
C LEU A 160 18.44 -8.71 4.25
N ILE A 161 18.18 -7.43 4.43
CA ILE A 161 16.93 -6.92 4.98
C ILE A 161 16.17 -6.27 3.83
N LEU A 162 14.92 -6.71 3.60
CA LEU A 162 14.03 -6.20 2.56
C LEU A 162 12.86 -5.51 3.23
N ASP A 163 12.78 -4.18 3.16
CA ASP A 163 11.71 -3.38 3.79
C ASP A 163 10.68 -2.96 2.75
N GLU A 164 9.57 -3.73 2.65
CA GLU A 164 8.42 -3.49 1.77
C GLU A 164 8.75 -3.33 0.26
N VAL A 165 9.81 -3.96 -0.22
CA VAL A 165 10.31 -3.82 -1.60
C VAL A 165 9.34 -4.36 -2.67
N THR A 166 8.38 -5.21 -2.31
CA THR A 166 7.40 -5.79 -3.23
C THR A 166 6.17 -4.92 -3.44
N ALA A 167 6.04 -3.80 -2.70
CA ALA A 167 4.83 -2.96 -2.72
C ALA A 167 4.49 -2.40 -4.11
N CYS A 168 5.52 -2.08 -4.93
CA CYS A 168 5.37 -1.53 -6.28
C CYS A 168 5.52 -2.58 -7.39
N LEU A 169 5.77 -3.86 -7.05
CA LEU A 169 5.99 -4.92 -8.03
C LEU A 169 4.68 -5.57 -8.50
N HIS A 170 4.62 -5.91 -9.78
CA HIS A 170 3.60 -6.79 -10.33
C HIS A 170 3.87 -8.25 -9.93
N ARG A 171 2.84 -9.10 -10.01
CA ARG A 171 2.91 -10.50 -9.54
C ARG A 171 4.03 -11.32 -10.22
N ASP A 172 4.22 -11.14 -11.51
CA ASP A 172 5.29 -11.78 -12.29
C ASP A 172 6.68 -11.34 -11.82
N GLN A 173 6.87 -10.05 -11.53
CA GLN A 173 8.13 -9.51 -11.00
C GLN A 173 8.41 -10.00 -9.57
N VAL A 174 7.37 -10.15 -8.73
CA VAL A 174 7.49 -10.74 -7.40
C VAL A 174 8.00 -12.19 -7.49
N LEU A 175 7.48 -12.98 -8.43
CA LEU A 175 7.93 -14.37 -8.64
C LEU A 175 9.38 -14.43 -9.07
N ILE A 176 9.81 -13.58 -10.01
CA ILE A 176 11.21 -13.47 -10.43
C ILE A 176 12.11 -13.13 -9.24
N LEU A 177 11.72 -12.12 -8.45
CA LEU A 177 12.45 -11.73 -7.25
C LEU A 177 12.57 -12.90 -6.26
N PHE A 178 11.48 -13.64 -6.01
CA PHE A 178 11.47 -14.77 -5.09
C PHE A 178 12.40 -15.91 -5.55
N ASP A 179 12.44 -16.17 -6.85
CA ASP A 179 13.36 -17.18 -7.40
C ASP A 179 14.83 -16.77 -7.24
N ILE A 180 15.13 -15.47 -7.38
CA ILE A 180 16.46 -14.93 -7.10
C ILE A 180 16.79 -15.10 -5.62
N LEU A 181 15.88 -14.71 -4.72
CA LEU A 181 16.11 -14.78 -3.27
C LEU A 181 16.27 -16.23 -2.76
N ARG A 182 15.55 -17.20 -3.34
CA ARG A 182 15.70 -18.62 -3.04
C ARG A 182 17.08 -19.13 -3.44
N LYS A 183 17.58 -18.74 -4.62
CA LYS A 183 18.94 -19.11 -5.08
C LYS A 183 20.03 -18.53 -4.17
N GLU A 184 19.91 -17.25 -3.83
CA GLU A 184 20.86 -16.60 -2.92
C GLU A 184 20.84 -17.22 -1.51
N LYS A 185 19.65 -17.65 -1.03
CA LYS A 185 19.52 -18.41 0.20
C LYS A 185 20.29 -19.75 0.14
N GLU A 186 20.19 -20.49 -0.96
CA GLU A 186 20.93 -21.75 -1.16
C GLU A 186 22.45 -21.51 -1.12
N GLU A 187 22.91 -20.32 -1.51
CA GLU A 187 24.29 -19.86 -1.39
C GLU A 187 24.69 -19.38 0.01
N GLY A 188 23.73 -19.40 0.96
CA GLY A 188 23.94 -19.10 2.38
C GLY A 188 23.48 -17.71 2.83
N LEU A 189 22.82 -16.94 1.98
CA LEU A 189 22.20 -15.66 2.35
C LEU A 189 21.05 -15.87 3.35
N SER A 190 21.05 -15.08 4.41
CA SER A 190 19.90 -15.01 5.35
C SER A 190 19.08 -13.75 5.06
N ILE A 191 17.75 -13.87 4.99
CA ILE A 191 16.88 -12.80 4.53
C ILE A 191 15.86 -12.45 5.60
N LEU A 192 15.77 -11.18 5.97
CA LEU A 192 14.68 -10.61 6.73
C LEU A 192 13.70 -9.92 5.77
N PHE A 193 12.54 -10.52 5.57
CA PHE A 193 11.52 -10.04 4.66
C PHE A 193 10.42 -9.32 5.42
N ILE A 194 10.31 -8.02 5.23
CA ILE A 194 9.26 -7.18 5.82
C ILE A 194 8.24 -6.92 4.73
N SER A 195 7.03 -7.44 4.91
CA SER A 195 5.91 -7.25 4.01
C SER A 195 4.61 -7.20 4.82
N HIS A 196 3.59 -6.59 4.25
CA HIS A 196 2.22 -6.63 4.76
C HIS A 196 1.32 -7.55 3.92
N ARG A 197 1.87 -8.18 2.87
CA ARG A 197 1.17 -9.12 1.98
C ARG A 197 1.39 -10.55 2.47
N PHE A 198 0.37 -11.12 3.10
CA PHE A 198 0.47 -12.46 3.70
C PHE A 198 0.77 -13.55 2.67
N ASP A 199 0.18 -13.45 1.47
CA ASP A 199 0.42 -14.43 0.40
C ASP A 199 1.91 -14.52 0.03
N GLU A 200 2.61 -13.36 -0.03
CA GLU A 200 4.04 -13.29 -0.29
C GLU A 200 4.85 -13.91 0.86
N VAL A 201 4.41 -13.68 2.09
CA VAL A 201 5.06 -14.23 3.30
C VAL A 201 4.95 -15.74 3.31
N TYR A 202 3.77 -16.30 3.06
CA TYR A 202 3.56 -17.75 3.00
C TYR A 202 4.29 -18.42 1.83
N GLU A 203 4.49 -17.69 0.72
CA GLU A 203 5.17 -18.21 -0.45
C GLU A 203 6.71 -18.24 -0.30
N LEU A 204 7.28 -17.25 0.40
CA LEU A 204 8.73 -17.06 0.46
C LEU A 204 9.35 -17.49 1.79
N CYS A 205 8.67 -17.27 2.93
CA CYS A 205 9.25 -17.33 4.25
C CYS A 205 9.02 -18.69 4.95
N GLU A 206 9.93 -19.08 5.84
CA GLU A 206 9.85 -20.30 6.64
C GLU A 206 9.41 -20.01 8.07
N THR A 207 9.87 -18.89 8.60
CA THR A 207 9.64 -18.45 9.97
C THR A 207 9.08 -17.04 10.01
N VAL A 208 8.42 -16.70 11.09
CA VAL A 208 7.83 -15.37 11.30
C VAL A 208 8.17 -14.83 12.68
N THR A 209 8.50 -13.56 12.74
CA THR A 209 8.57 -12.76 13.96
C THR A 209 7.49 -11.68 13.88
N ILE A 210 6.68 -11.55 14.92
CA ILE A 210 5.57 -10.58 14.94
C ILE A 210 5.87 -9.49 15.97
N PHE A 211 5.82 -8.24 15.49
CA PHE A 211 5.98 -7.05 16.32
C PHE A 211 4.64 -6.38 16.60
N ARG A 212 4.48 -5.89 17.84
CA ARG A 212 3.35 -5.06 18.25
C ARG A 212 3.80 -4.03 19.28
N ASN A 213 3.49 -2.75 19.04
CA ASN A 213 3.83 -1.63 19.93
C ASN A 213 5.33 -1.60 20.33
N GLY A 214 6.21 -1.83 19.37
CA GLY A 214 7.65 -1.81 19.57
C GLY A 214 8.25 -3.04 20.24
N LYS A 215 7.45 -4.08 20.51
CA LYS A 215 7.86 -5.33 21.17
C LYS A 215 7.71 -6.53 20.26
N THR A 216 8.55 -7.52 20.46
CA THR A 216 8.38 -8.86 19.88
C THR A 216 7.30 -9.62 20.63
N VAL A 217 6.25 -10.03 19.92
CA VAL A 217 5.14 -10.80 20.50
C VAL A 217 5.42 -12.28 20.42
N ILE A 218 5.84 -12.76 19.23
CA ILE A 218 6.14 -14.18 19.00
C ILE A 218 7.16 -14.32 17.88
N THR A 219 7.95 -15.37 17.94
CA THR A 219 8.79 -15.89 16.87
C THR A 219 8.52 -17.38 16.73
N THR A 220 8.10 -17.82 15.54
CA THR A 220 7.68 -19.22 15.31
C THR A 220 7.88 -19.62 13.85
N ASP A 221 7.79 -20.93 13.57
CA ASP A 221 7.72 -21.45 12.21
C ASP A 221 6.35 -21.05 11.60
N LEU A 222 6.36 -20.64 10.34
CA LEU A 222 5.15 -20.13 9.67
C LEU A 222 4.07 -21.20 9.51
N ASN A 223 4.45 -22.47 9.38
CA ASN A 223 3.52 -23.61 9.29
C ASN A 223 2.79 -23.94 10.58
N LYS A 224 3.18 -23.33 11.72
CA LYS A 224 2.56 -23.55 13.04
C LYS A 224 1.51 -22.50 13.39
N VAL A 225 1.32 -21.50 12.55
CA VAL A 225 0.39 -20.38 12.79
C VAL A 225 -0.52 -20.21 11.58
N THR A 226 -1.80 -19.97 11.87
CA THR A 226 -2.79 -19.62 10.85
C THR A 226 -2.77 -18.13 10.56
N HIS A 227 -3.40 -17.71 9.47
CA HIS A 227 -3.61 -16.31 9.15
C HIS A 227 -4.26 -15.54 10.31
N ASP A 228 -5.31 -16.13 10.92
CA ASP A 228 -6.04 -15.53 12.05
C ASP A 228 -5.16 -15.39 13.30
N ASP A 229 -4.28 -16.36 13.55
CA ASP A 229 -3.31 -16.27 14.65
C ASP A 229 -2.35 -15.11 14.43
N ILE A 230 -1.84 -14.94 13.18
CA ILE A 230 -0.93 -13.84 12.86
C ILE A 230 -1.64 -12.49 13.07
N VAL A 231 -2.88 -12.33 12.56
CA VAL A 231 -3.69 -11.13 12.77
C VAL A 231 -3.93 -10.88 14.26
N TYR A 232 -4.25 -11.92 15.03
CA TYR A 232 -4.40 -11.82 16.48
C TYR A 232 -3.12 -11.33 17.17
N TYR A 233 -1.96 -11.90 16.84
CA TYR A 233 -0.68 -11.46 17.42
C TYR A 233 -0.34 -10.01 17.04
N MET A 234 -0.67 -9.58 15.82
CA MET A 234 -0.43 -8.21 15.34
C MET A 234 -1.34 -7.19 16.02
N THR A 235 -2.63 -7.51 16.22
CA THR A 235 -3.64 -6.56 16.70
C THR A 235 -3.92 -6.69 18.20
N GLY A 236 -3.76 -7.89 18.76
CA GLY A 236 -4.14 -8.22 20.15
C GLY A 236 -5.63 -8.43 20.33
N GLN A 237 -6.41 -8.41 19.27
CA GLN A 237 -7.85 -8.66 19.27
C GLN A 237 -8.12 -9.93 18.46
N LYS A 238 -8.85 -10.88 19.05
CA LYS A 238 -9.47 -11.93 18.24
C LYS A 238 -10.49 -11.20 17.37
N GLU A 239 -10.33 -11.24 16.06
CA GLU A 239 -11.42 -10.87 15.18
C GLU A 239 -12.60 -11.79 15.55
N ALA A 240 -13.57 -11.22 16.26
CA ALA A 240 -14.86 -11.87 16.30
C ALA A 240 -15.30 -11.95 14.85
N MET A 241 -15.49 -13.17 14.33
CA MET A 241 -16.16 -13.41 13.04
C MET A 241 -17.44 -12.59 13.09
N LYS A 242 -17.38 -11.36 12.58
CA LYS A 242 -18.56 -10.52 12.45
C LYS A 242 -19.42 -11.24 11.43
N LYS A 243 -20.58 -11.72 11.90
CA LYS A 243 -21.62 -12.31 11.08
C LYS A 243 -21.73 -11.51 9.80
N GLN A 244 -21.42 -12.17 8.69
CA GLN A 244 -21.68 -11.65 7.35
C GLN A 244 -23.12 -11.14 7.31
N HIS A 245 -23.26 -9.86 7.05
CA HIS A 245 -24.56 -9.33 6.68
C HIS A 245 -24.84 -9.83 5.27
N GLN A 246 -25.61 -10.91 5.16
CA GLN A 246 -26.23 -11.29 3.90
C GLN A 246 -27.24 -10.20 3.53
N LYS A 247 -26.76 -9.15 2.87
CA LYS A 247 -27.63 -8.20 2.19
C LYS A 247 -27.95 -8.79 0.82
N LYS A 248 -29.23 -9.03 0.56
CA LYS A 248 -29.75 -9.38 -0.77
C LYS A 248 -29.39 -8.26 -1.75
N CYS A 249 -29.01 -8.60 -2.98
CA CYS A 249 -28.88 -7.67 -4.09
C CYS A 249 -30.04 -6.69 -4.12
N ALA A 250 -29.75 -5.41 -3.97
CA ALA A 250 -30.76 -4.35 -3.88
C ALA A 250 -31.41 -4.00 -5.26
N SER A 251 -31.15 -4.83 -6.30
CA SER A 251 -31.43 -4.48 -7.69
C SER A 251 -32.90 -4.44 -8.10
N ASP A 252 -33.83 -5.06 -7.36
CA ASP A 252 -35.17 -5.30 -7.93
C ASP A 252 -36.24 -4.25 -7.59
N GLN A 253 -35.99 -3.25 -6.72
CA GLN A 253 -37.04 -2.31 -6.30
C GLN A 253 -36.63 -0.84 -6.10
N LYS A 254 -35.35 -0.46 -6.29
CA LYS A 254 -34.92 0.94 -6.06
C LYS A 254 -34.51 1.64 -7.36
N GLU A 255 -34.84 2.91 -7.49
CA GLU A 255 -34.29 3.74 -8.56
C GLU A 255 -32.77 3.93 -8.33
N PRO A 256 -31.94 3.77 -9.37
CA PRO A 256 -30.49 3.93 -9.24
C PRO A 256 -30.15 5.40 -8.94
N LEU A 257 -29.28 5.61 -7.95
CA LEU A 257 -28.72 6.93 -7.63
C LEU A 257 -27.81 7.43 -8.74
N LEU A 258 -26.97 6.54 -9.28
CA LEU A 258 -26.06 6.79 -10.39
C LEU A 258 -26.27 5.70 -11.46
N SER A 259 -26.41 6.10 -12.71
CA SER A 259 -26.52 5.19 -13.86
C SER A 259 -25.52 5.62 -14.92
N ILE A 260 -24.63 4.71 -15.28
CA ILE A 260 -23.59 4.89 -16.27
C ILE A 260 -23.91 3.98 -17.44
N ARG A 261 -23.85 4.51 -18.66
CA ARG A 261 -24.18 3.79 -19.89
C ARG A 261 -23.09 3.98 -20.94
N ASN A 262 -22.57 2.85 -21.43
CA ASN A 262 -21.60 2.77 -22.53
C ASN A 262 -20.42 3.74 -22.39
N LEU A 263 -19.88 3.86 -21.15
CA LEU A 263 -18.81 4.80 -20.84
C LEU A 263 -17.49 4.32 -21.43
N GLY A 264 -16.85 5.18 -22.23
CA GLY A 264 -15.50 5.01 -22.74
C GLY A 264 -14.57 6.12 -22.28
N VAL A 265 -13.31 5.78 -21.96
CA VAL A 265 -12.27 6.73 -21.49
C VAL A 265 -10.95 6.41 -22.15
N GLY A 266 -10.58 7.20 -23.16
CA GLY A 266 -9.36 6.98 -23.94
C GLY A 266 -9.31 5.58 -24.55
N CYS A 267 -8.18 4.90 -24.40
CA CYS A 267 -7.99 3.49 -24.79
C CYS A 267 -8.08 2.51 -23.62
N GLN A 268 -8.28 3.00 -22.39
CA GLN A 268 -8.19 2.20 -21.18
C GLN A 268 -9.56 1.71 -20.68
N VAL A 269 -10.64 2.38 -21.05
CA VAL A 269 -12.02 1.97 -20.75
C VAL A 269 -12.79 1.97 -22.05
N ASP A 270 -13.32 0.81 -22.42
CA ASP A 270 -14.00 0.67 -23.70
C ASP A 270 -15.52 0.83 -23.55
N ASP A 271 -16.24 -0.09 -22.94
CA ASP A 271 -17.69 -0.04 -22.84
C ASP A 271 -18.20 -0.45 -21.46
N VAL A 272 -18.22 0.51 -20.54
CA VAL A 272 -18.64 0.23 -19.17
C VAL A 272 -20.03 0.78 -18.92
N SER A 273 -20.94 -0.13 -18.53
CA SER A 273 -22.30 0.19 -18.09
C SER A 273 -22.54 -0.38 -16.70
N LEU A 274 -22.95 0.47 -15.75
CA LEU A 274 -23.31 0.03 -14.40
C LEU A 274 -24.33 0.96 -13.75
N LYS A 275 -24.98 0.44 -12.70
CA LYS A 275 -25.91 1.19 -11.85
C LYS A 275 -25.43 1.11 -10.40
N LEU A 276 -25.59 2.18 -9.65
CA LEU A 276 -25.28 2.26 -8.23
C LEU A 276 -26.52 2.70 -7.48
N TYR A 277 -26.86 2.01 -6.39
CA TYR A 277 -28.08 2.25 -5.62
C TYR A 277 -27.78 2.96 -4.28
N PRO A 278 -28.75 3.70 -3.70
CA PRO A 278 -28.56 4.33 -2.40
C PRO A 278 -28.23 3.30 -1.31
N GLY A 279 -27.17 3.57 -0.55
CA GLY A 279 -26.69 2.70 0.52
C GLY A 279 -25.97 1.44 0.05
N GLU A 280 -25.57 1.39 -1.22
CA GLU A 280 -24.81 0.27 -1.79
C GLU A 280 -23.31 0.54 -1.76
N ILE A 281 -22.53 -0.48 -1.39
CA ILE A 281 -21.08 -0.54 -1.63
C ILE A 281 -20.85 -1.46 -2.83
N LEU A 282 -20.61 -0.88 -4.00
CA LEU A 282 -20.25 -1.59 -5.23
C LEU A 282 -18.73 -1.75 -5.30
N GLY A 283 -18.25 -2.98 -5.17
CA GLY A 283 -16.84 -3.33 -5.37
C GLY A 283 -16.46 -3.36 -6.85
N ILE A 284 -15.30 -2.84 -7.18
CA ILE A 284 -14.65 -3.01 -8.48
C ILE A 284 -13.34 -3.75 -8.25
N CYS A 285 -13.13 -4.90 -8.89
CA CYS A 285 -11.86 -5.60 -8.89
C CYS A 285 -11.34 -5.81 -10.32
N GLY A 286 -10.08 -6.23 -10.43
CA GLY A 286 -9.38 -6.50 -11.68
C GLY A 286 -7.89 -6.33 -11.48
N LEU A 287 -7.07 -6.85 -12.40
CA LEU A 287 -5.64 -6.60 -12.37
C LEU A 287 -5.36 -5.11 -12.52
N GLN A 288 -4.25 -4.65 -11.95
CA GLN A 288 -3.86 -3.25 -12.05
C GLN A 288 -3.71 -2.80 -13.52
N GLY A 289 -4.17 -1.58 -13.84
CA GLY A 289 -4.08 -1.05 -15.20
C GLY A 289 -5.20 -1.48 -16.16
N GLN A 290 -6.23 -2.18 -15.70
CA GLN A 290 -7.36 -2.63 -16.52
C GLN A 290 -8.46 -1.55 -16.69
N GLY A 291 -8.21 -0.29 -16.29
CA GLY A 291 -9.11 0.84 -16.52
C GLY A 291 -9.95 1.27 -15.32
N GLN A 292 -9.83 0.64 -14.15
CA GLN A 292 -10.65 0.94 -12.96
C GLN A 292 -10.48 2.38 -12.46
N SER A 293 -9.23 2.80 -12.26
CA SER A 293 -8.91 4.16 -11.81
C SER A 293 -9.35 5.21 -12.84
N GLU A 294 -9.12 4.92 -14.14
CA GLU A 294 -9.56 5.79 -15.24
C GLU A 294 -11.07 5.95 -15.27
N PHE A 295 -11.79 4.86 -15.06
CA PHE A 295 -13.24 4.85 -14.97
C PHE A 295 -13.72 5.73 -13.80
N LEU A 296 -13.21 5.53 -12.60
CA LEU A 296 -13.58 6.32 -11.42
C LEU A 296 -13.26 7.82 -11.60
N ARG A 297 -12.09 8.14 -12.16
CA ARG A 297 -11.68 9.50 -12.47
C ARG A 297 -12.57 10.17 -13.52
N ALA A 298 -13.04 9.40 -14.51
CA ALA A 298 -13.97 9.91 -15.51
C ALA A 298 -15.35 10.16 -14.93
N VAL A 299 -15.84 9.28 -14.05
CA VAL A 299 -17.11 9.47 -13.33
C VAL A 299 -17.04 10.70 -12.43
N TYR A 300 -15.90 10.95 -11.79
CA TYR A 300 -15.67 12.16 -11.00
C TYR A 300 -15.49 13.43 -11.85
N GLY A 301 -15.11 13.28 -13.12
CA GLY A 301 -14.86 14.39 -14.05
C GLY A 301 -13.44 14.92 -14.05
N SER A 302 -12.47 14.20 -13.49
CA SER A 302 -11.04 14.50 -13.59
C SER A 302 -10.40 13.94 -14.85
N LYS A 303 -11.03 12.94 -15.52
CA LYS A 303 -10.68 12.49 -16.88
C LYS A 303 -11.84 12.74 -17.86
N LYS A 304 -11.49 12.97 -19.12
CA LYS A 304 -12.46 13.24 -20.19
C LYS A 304 -13.10 11.93 -20.66
N ILE A 305 -14.42 11.92 -20.69
CA ILE A 305 -15.23 10.85 -21.28
C ILE A 305 -15.13 10.96 -22.81
N SER A 306 -14.81 9.85 -23.48
CA SER A 306 -14.78 9.77 -24.95
C SER A 306 -16.15 9.41 -25.53
N ARG A 307 -16.93 8.57 -24.86
CA ARG A 307 -18.31 8.20 -25.21
C ARG A 307 -19.13 7.80 -23.99
N GLY A 308 -20.43 7.69 -24.16
CA GLY A 308 -21.38 7.27 -23.13
C GLY A 308 -22.02 8.43 -22.37
N SER A 309 -22.79 8.09 -21.35
CA SER A 309 -23.52 9.07 -20.55
C SER A 309 -23.59 8.63 -19.09
N ILE A 310 -23.67 9.64 -18.21
CA ILE A 310 -23.85 9.45 -16.76
C ILE A 310 -25.12 10.17 -16.34
N THR A 311 -25.99 9.46 -15.64
CA THR A 311 -27.23 10.00 -15.05
C THR A 311 -27.12 9.92 -13.53
N TYR A 312 -27.37 11.01 -12.84
CA TYR A 312 -27.36 11.11 -11.38
C TYR A 312 -28.69 11.64 -10.89
N ARG A 313 -29.32 10.92 -9.95
CA ARG A 313 -30.68 11.23 -9.44
C ARG A 313 -31.68 11.48 -10.57
N GLY A 314 -31.68 10.62 -11.58
CA GLY A 314 -32.56 10.72 -12.75
C GLY A 314 -32.24 11.83 -13.74
N LYS A 315 -31.21 12.65 -13.50
CA LYS A 315 -30.80 13.74 -14.42
C LYS A 315 -29.49 13.39 -15.11
N GLN A 316 -29.46 13.50 -16.42
CA GLN A 316 -28.23 13.32 -17.19
C GLN A 316 -27.24 14.45 -16.85
N LEU A 317 -26.03 14.05 -16.47
CA LEU A 317 -24.95 14.98 -16.19
C LEU A 317 -24.35 15.47 -17.53
N GLY A 318 -24.19 16.77 -17.66
CA GLY A 318 -23.49 17.38 -18.78
C GLY A 318 -21.95 17.24 -18.62
N LYS A 319 -21.19 18.26 -19.07
CA LYS A 319 -19.73 18.28 -18.90
C LYS A 319 -19.36 18.19 -17.42
N LEU A 320 -18.75 17.07 -17.03
CA LEU A 320 -18.27 16.83 -15.68
C LEU A 320 -16.98 17.63 -15.39
N SER A 321 -16.82 17.99 -14.15
CA SER A 321 -15.56 18.46 -13.56
C SER A 321 -15.55 18.13 -12.06
N PRO A 322 -14.38 17.99 -11.42
CA PRO A 322 -14.29 17.72 -9.98
C PRO A 322 -15.13 18.67 -9.13
N GLU A 323 -15.11 19.97 -9.45
CA GLU A 323 -15.89 20.98 -8.75
C GLU A 323 -17.41 20.75 -8.85
N ARG A 324 -17.91 20.40 -10.05
CA ARG A 324 -19.34 20.11 -10.27
C ARG A 324 -19.76 18.82 -9.57
N SER A 325 -18.92 17.79 -9.64
CA SER A 325 -19.17 16.52 -8.96
C SER A 325 -19.26 16.71 -7.46
N LEU A 326 -18.31 17.44 -6.87
CA LEU A 326 -18.30 17.74 -5.45
C LEU A 326 -19.54 18.57 -5.02
N LYS A 327 -19.94 19.59 -5.80
CA LYS A 327 -21.17 20.38 -5.59
C LYS A 327 -22.44 19.54 -5.70
N SER A 328 -22.42 18.47 -6.46
CA SER A 328 -23.54 17.55 -6.62
C SER A 328 -23.61 16.48 -5.52
N GLY A 329 -22.65 16.46 -4.58
CA GLY A 329 -22.56 15.49 -3.51
C GLY A 329 -21.82 14.21 -3.88
N MET A 330 -20.92 14.26 -4.85
CA MET A 330 -19.99 13.16 -5.20
C MET A 330 -18.57 13.55 -4.82
N ALA A 331 -17.87 12.72 -4.04
CA ALA A 331 -16.46 12.90 -3.70
C ALA A 331 -15.60 11.74 -4.25
N PHE A 332 -14.31 12.00 -4.40
CA PHE A 332 -13.31 11.04 -4.90
C PHE A 332 -12.14 10.98 -3.92
N ILE A 333 -11.82 9.78 -3.47
CA ILE A 333 -10.69 9.49 -2.59
C ILE A 333 -9.70 8.62 -3.34
N SER A 334 -8.48 9.15 -3.52
CA SER A 334 -7.37 8.46 -4.14
C SER A 334 -6.55 7.67 -3.11
N GLY A 335 -5.98 6.54 -3.52
CA GLY A 335 -4.96 5.81 -2.77
C GLY A 335 -3.59 6.51 -2.79
N ASP A 336 -3.35 7.41 -3.75
CA ASP A 336 -2.15 8.24 -3.78
C ASP A 336 -2.33 9.46 -2.85
N ARG A 337 -2.06 9.22 -1.57
CA ARG A 337 -2.18 10.25 -0.53
C ARG A 337 -1.21 11.39 -0.71
N GLY A 338 0.02 11.05 -1.13
CA GLY A 338 1.15 12.00 -1.16
C GLY A 338 0.96 13.09 -2.21
N SER A 339 0.53 12.71 -3.41
CA SER A 339 0.38 13.66 -4.54
C SER A 339 -1.04 14.22 -4.67
N GLU A 340 -2.08 13.45 -4.30
CA GLU A 340 -3.47 13.84 -4.55
C GLU A 340 -4.29 14.00 -3.27
N GLY A 341 -3.88 13.38 -2.16
CA GLY A 341 -4.71 13.24 -0.98
C GLY A 341 -4.57 14.37 0.02
N ILE A 342 -3.35 14.74 0.42
CA ILE A 342 -3.09 15.67 1.52
C ILE A 342 -2.09 16.78 1.13
N PHE A 343 -2.21 17.89 1.81
CA PHE A 343 -1.20 18.96 1.81
C PHE A 343 -0.28 18.71 3.02
N ALA A 344 0.82 18.01 2.78
CA ALA A 344 1.70 17.46 3.82
C ALA A 344 2.22 18.51 4.80
N ASP A 345 2.59 19.72 4.30
CA ASP A 345 3.14 20.83 5.07
C ASP A 345 2.06 21.72 5.70
N ARG A 346 0.78 21.46 5.41
CA ARG A 346 -0.34 22.19 6.02
C ARG A 346 -0.84 21.48 7.26
N SER A 347 -1.45 22.24 8.17
CA SER A 347 -1.98 21.69 9.40
C SER A 347 -3.10 20.68 9.15
N ILE A 348 -3.32 19.79 10.10
CA ILE A 348 -4.43 18.84 10.12
C ILE A 348 -5.75 19.59 9.96
N PHE A 349 -5.91 20.70 10.68
CA PHE A 349 -7.10 21.55 10.59
C PHE A 349 -7.33 22.12 9.18
N GLU A 350 -6.29 22.62 8.52
CA GLU A 350 -6.38 23.14 7.15
C GLU A 350 -6.76 22.03 6.17
N ASN A 351 -6.13 20.85 6.27
CA ASN A 351 -6.44 19.69 5.44
C ASN A 351 -7.91 19.26 5.55
N ILE A 352 -8.49 19.21 6.75
CA ILE A 352 -9.90 18.86 6.95
C ILE A 352 -10.81 19.91 6.32
N ASN A 353 -10.50 21.20 6.43
CA ASN A 353 -11.43 22.27 6.05
C ASN A 353 -11.31 22.74 4.59
N ILE A 354 -10.31 22.28 3.84
CA ILE A 354 -10.00 22.80 2.49
C ILE A 354 -11.17 22.60 1.49
N SER A 355 -11.81 21.43 1.49
CA SER A 355 -12.92 21.13 0.58
C SER A 355 -14.13 22.03 0.88
N ARG A 356 -14.39 22.30 2.17
CA ARG A 356 -15.46 23.22 2.59
C ARG A 356 -15.16 24.65 2.21
N GLY A 357 -13.89 25.08 2.30
CA GLY A 357 -13.42 26.40 1.85
C GLY A 357 -13.55 26.59 0.35
N ALA A 358 -13.22 25.58 -0.43
CA ALA A 358 -13.33 25.63 -1.90
C ALA A 358 -14.77 25.70 -2.41
N LEU A 359 -15.74 25.12 -1.68
CA LEU A 359 -17.17 25.18 -2.02
C LEU A 359 -17.90 26.45 -1.51
N ARG A 360 -17.36 27.09 -0.48
CA ARG A 360 -17.89 28.39 0.00
C ARG A 360 -17.21 29.51 -0.78
N PHE A 361 -18.01 30.26 -1.52
CA PHE A 361 -17.57 31.47 -2.19
C PHE A 361 -16.68 32.33 -1.28
N ILE A 362 -15.59 32.83 -1.82
CA ILE A 362 -14.54 33.69 -1.22
C ILE A 362 -15.07 34.85 -0.34
N PHE A 363 -16.35 35.21 -0.47
CA PHE A 363 -17.00 36.35 0.20
C PHE A 363 -17.71 36.02 1.51
N ARG A 364 -17.86 34.77 1.92
CA ARG A 364 -18.42 34.43 3.25
C ARG A 364 -17.32 33.79 4.09
N GLY A 365 -16.73 34.59 4.96
CA GLY A 365 -15.64 34.15 5.86
C GLY A 365 -15.95 32.82 6.55
N ILE A 366 -14.92 31.97 6.69
CA ILE A 366 -14.98 30.70 7.41
C ILE A 366 -15.27 31.03 8.89
N ARG A 367 -16.36 30.49 9.45
CA ARG A 367 -16.63 30.57 10.89
C ARG A 367 -15.71 29.61 11.61
N LEU A 368 -14.51 30.09 11.99
CA LEU A 368 -13.43 29.27 12.54
C LEU A 368 -13.85 28.41 13.73
N LYS A 369 -14.68 28.94 14.65
CA LYS A 369 -15.16 28.19 15.83
C LYS A 369 -16.04 26.99 15.43
N GLU A 370 -16.99 27.17 14.48
CA GLU A 370 -17.86 26.09 13.98
C GLU A 370 -17.06 25.05 13.19
N SER A 371 -16.11 25.51 12.39
CA SER A 371 -15.23 24.63 11.61
C SER A 371 -14.31 23.79 12.51
N LYS A 372 -13.80 24.39 13.61
CA LYS A 372 -12.99 23.66 14.58
C LYS A 372 -13.79 22.58 15.30
N SER A 373 -14.98 22.92 15.80
CA SER A 373 -15.84 21.95 16.48
C SER A 373 -16.21 20.76 15.62
N LYS A 374 -16.51 20.97 14.31
CA LYS A 374 -16.82 19.88 13.37
C LYS A 374 -15.58 19.04 13.01
N ALA A 375 -14.42 19.67 12.90
CA ALA A 375 -13.18 18.95 12.66
C ALA A 375 -12.84 18.04 13.86
N ASP A 376 -12.94 18.57 15.08
CA ASP A 376 -12.70 17.80 16.31
C ASP A 376 -13.68 16.62 16.45
N GLU A 377 -14.96 16.81 16.10
CA GLU A 377 -15.96 15.74 16.08
C GLU A 377 -15.60 14.62 15.10
N LEU A 378 -15.17 14.97 13.88
CA LEU A 378 -14.78 13.98 12.87
C LEU A 378 -13.48 13.26 13.22
N ILE A 379 -12.50 13.96 13.78
CA ILE A 379 -11.26 13.37 14.29
C ILE A 379 -11.58 12.29 15.33
N GLN A 380 -12.47 12.60 16.27
CA GLN A 380 -12.91 11.64 17.31
C GLN A 380 -13.71 10.50 16.69
N ARG A 381 -14.68 10.78 15.82
CA ARG A 381 -15.55 9.77 15.20
C ARG A 381 -14.75 8.77 14.35
N LEU A 382 -13.73 9.24 13.63
CA LEU A 382 -12.90 8.40 12.76
C LEU A 382 -11.67 7.83 13.50
N ASN A 383 -11.56 8.03 14.81
CA ASN A 383 -10.42 7.61 15.61
C ASN A 383 -9.07 8.03 14.97
N VAL A 384 -8.98 9.28 14.50
CA VAL A 384 -7.71 9.80 13.95
C VAL A 384 -6.79 10.12 15.11
N VAL A 385 -5.67 9.43 15.20
CA VAL A 385 -4.67 9.69 16.27
C VAL A 385 -3.80 10.87 15.83
N ILE A 386 -3.96 11.98 16.52
CA ILE A 386 -3.21 13.24 16.27
C ILE A 386 -2.55 13.73 17.55
N GLY A 387 -1.55 14.62 17.43
CA GLY A 387 -1.10 15.49 18.50
C GLY A 387 -2.05 16.67 18.64
N GLU A 388 -1.70 17.80 18.04
CA GLU A 388 -2.59 18.96 17.96
C GLU A 388 -3.13 19.15 16.53
N THR A 389 -4.31 19.77 16.39
CA THR A 389 -4.89 20.07 15.07
C THR A 389 -4.06 21.10 14.28
N SER A 390 -3.14 21.81 14.93
CA SER A 390 -2.15 22.73 14.34
C SER A 390 -0.93 22.00 13.75
N ASP A 391 -0.71 20.73 14.08
CA ASP A 391 0.44 19.96 13.58
C ASP A 391 0.33 19.74 12.06
N PRO A 392 1.45 19.67 11.34
CA PRO A 392 1.44 19.38 9.91
C PRO A 392 0.92 17.95 9.64
N ALA A 393 0.20 17.76 8.54
CA ALA A 393 -0.36 16.45 8.18
C ALA A 393 0.73 15.39 7.93
N SER A 394 1.95 15.79 7.60
CA SER A 394 3.12 14.92 7.48
C SER A 394 3.54 14.23 8.80
N SER A 395 3.10 14.74 9.95
CA SER A 395 3.35 14.11 11.25
C SER A 395 2.52 12.85 11.50
N LEU A 396 1.47 12.62 10.69
CA LEU A 396 0.56 11.50 10.84
C LEU A 396 1.10 10.23 10.17
N SER A 397 0.78 9.06 10.76
CA SER A 397 0.97 7.77 10.08
C SER A 397 0.08 7.66 8.83
N GLY A 398 0.46 6.80 7.87
CA GLY A 398 -0.29 6.62 6.63
C GLY A 398 -1.78 6.30 6.84
N GLY A 399 -2.12 5.47 7.82
CA GLY A 399 -3.51 5.18 8.18
C GLY A 399 -4.26 6.38 8.72
N ASN A 400 -3.62 7.22 9.56
CA ASN A 400 -4.22 8.45 10.07
C ASN A 400 -4.34 9.53 8.98
N GLN A 401 -3.39 9.59 8.04
CA GLN A 401 -3.49 10.45 6.86
C GLN A 401 -4.71 10.07 6.00
N GLN A 402 -4.93 8.77 5.78
CA GLN A 402 -6.10 8.30 5.03
C GLN A 402 -7.41 8.66 5.73
N LYS A 403 -7.50 8.44 7.03
CA LYS A 403 -8.66 8.85 7.82
C LYS A 403 -8.89 10.37 7.81
N LEU A 404 -7.80 11.16 7.73
CA LEU A 404 -7.88 12.62 7.58
C LEU A 404 -8.55 13.02 6.25
N ILE A 405 -8.24 12.29 5.16
CA ILE A 405 -8.89 12.49 3.85
C ILE A 405 -10.40 12.18 3.96
N PHE A 406 -10.77 11.07 4.60
CA PHE A 406 -12.17 10.76 4.86
C PHE A 406 -12.86 11.86 5.71
N ALA A 407 -12.19 12.34 6.78
CA ALA A 407 -12.72 13.43 7.61
C ALA A 407 -13.00 14.71 6.78
N ARG A 408 -12.08 15.07 5.88
CA ARG A 408 -12.24 16.20 4.97
C ARG A 408 -13.49 16.11 4.12
N ASP A 409 -13.73 14.94 3.53
CA ASP A 409 -14.82 14.78 2.58
C ASP A 409 -16.16 14.59 3.32
N LEU A 410 -16.17 13.96 4.49
CA LEU A 410 -17.35 13.83 5.34
C LEU A 410 -17.85 15.15 5.97
N LEU A 411 -17.09 16.24 5.90
CA LEU A 411 -17.57 17.58 6.20
C LEU A 411 -18.61 18.10 5.19
N LEU A 412 -18.71 17.45 4.04
CA LEU A 412 -19.61 17.81 2.96
C LEU A 412 -20.88 16.96 3.02
N ASP A 413 -21.94 17.45 2.40
CA ASP A 413 -23.20 16.70 2.23
C ASP A 413 -23.07 15.78 1.00
N LEU A 414 -22.54 14.58 1.22
CA LEU A 414 -22.24 13.62 0.17
C LEU A 414 -23.35 12.55 0.06
N SER A 415 -23.55 12.09 -1.17
CA SER A 415 -24.42 10.94 -1.48
C SER A 415 -23.68 9.82 -2.18
N VAL A 416 -22.54 10.12 -2.84
CA VAL A 416 -21.72 9.15 -3.55
C VAL A 416 -20.26 9.34 -3.18
N LEU A 417 -19.59 8.23 -2.87
CA LEU A 417 -18.15 8.15 -2.64
C LEU A 417 -17.51 7.27 -3.70
N LEU A 418 -16.53 7.82 -4.41
CA LEU A 418 -15.72 7.11 -5.39
C LEU A 418 -14.35 6.86 -4.75
N LEU A 419 -13.99 5.60 -4.58
CA LEU A 419 -12.83 5.16 -3.82
C LEU A 419 -11.86 4.42 -4.75
N ASP A 420 -10.72 5.04 -5.03
CA ASP A 420 -9.67 4.50 -5.91
C ASP A 420 -8.52 3.95 -5.06
N ASP A 421 -8.61 2.68 -4.67
CA ASP A 421 -7.66 1.96 -3.83
C ASP A 421 -7.31 2.70 -2.51
N PRO A 422 -8.32 3.12 -1.72
CA PRO A 422 -8.14 4.05 -0.60
C PRO A 422 -7.33 3.47 0.56
N THR A 423 -7.12 2.16 0.59
CA THR A 423 -6.40 1.43 1.64
C THR A 423 -4.99 1.05 1.23
N LYS A 424 -4.54 1.50 0.05
CA LYS A 424 -3.17 1.24 -0.44
C LYS A 424 -2.12 1.76 0.55
N GLY A 425 -1.22 0.86 0.99
CA GLY A 425 -0.17 1.21 1.96
C GLY A 425 -0.70 1.60 3.36
N VAL A 426 -1.89 1.13 3.71
CA VAL A 426 -2.49 1.29 5.04
C VAL A 426 -2.39 -0.03 5.79
N ASP A 427 -2.12 0.01 7.10
CA ASP A 427 -2.02 -1.20 7.92
C ASP A 427 -3.38 -1.90 8.12
N VAL A 428 -3.32 -3.18 8.52
CA VAL A 428 -4.52 -4.04 8.71
C VAL A 428 -5.54 -3.41 9.66
N LYS A 429 -5.08 -2.78 10.76
CA LYS A 429 -5.98 -2.16 11.74
C LYS A 429 -6.68 -0.94 11.16
N ALA A 430 -5.92 -0.02 10.56
CA ALA A 430 -6.50 1.19 9.96
C ALA A 430 -7.40 0.84 8.75
N ARG A 431 -7.06 -0.23 8.00
CA ARG A 431 -7.91 -0.78 6.94
C ARG A 431 -9.26 -1.24 7.49
N SER A 432 -9.27 -2.06 8.54
CA SER A 432 -10.51 -2.53 9.19
C SER A 432 -11.36 -1.37 9.70
N GLU A 433 -10.74 -0.34 10.30
CA GLU A 433 -11.45 0.86 10.76
C GLU A 433 -12.07 1.65 9.58
N ILE A 434 -11.37 1.78 8.45
CA ILE A 434 -11.92 2.41 7.23
C ILE A 434 -13.10 1.60 6.69
N GLN A 435 -13.01 0.27 6.65
CA GLN A 435 -14.09 -0.60 6.22
C GLN A 435 -15.34 -0.47 7.10
N GLU A 436 -15.18 -0.33 8.43
CA GLU A 436 -16.28 -0.05 9.34
C GLU A 436 -16.93 1.30 9.06
N ILE A 437 -16.12 2.33 8.80
CA ILE A 437 -16.62 3.66 8.41
C ILE A 437 -17.45 3.57 7.13
N LEU A 438 -16.99 2.84 6.11
CA LEU A 438 -17.71 2.68 4.85
C LEU A 438 -19.05 1.99 5.05
N LYS A 439 -19.12 0.93 5.88
CA LYS A 439 -20.37 0.25 6.23
C LYS A 439 -21.34 1.19 6.94
N GLU A 440 -20.87 1.96 7.95
CA GLU A 440 -21.69 2.96 8.60
C GLU A 440 -22.27 4.01 7.63
N LEU A 441 -21.48 4.47 6.67
CA LEU A 441 -21.90 5.44 5.69
C LEU A 441 -22.95 4.87 4.73
N ALA A 442 -22.75 3.62 4.30
CA ALA A 442 -23.71 2.91 3.45
C ALA A 442 -25.05 2.68 4.18
N ASP A 443 -25.02 2.29 5.47
CA ASP A 443 -26.22 2.13 6.29
C ASP A 443 -27.01 3.46 6.45
N LYS A 444 -26.32 4.60 6.37
CA LYS A 444 -26.92 5.95 6.36
C LYS A 444 -27.40 6.39 4.98
N GLY A 445 -27.29 5.54 3.96
CA GLY A 445 -27.78 5.77 2.59
C GLY A 445 -26.74 6.30 1.61
N MET A 446 -25.49 6.48 2.01
CA MET A 446 -24.40 6.85 1.10
C MET A 446 -24.08 5.68 0.16
N ALA A 447 -23.96 5.95 -1.13
CA ALA A 447 -23.57 4.97 -2.12
C ALA A 447 -22.06 5.04 -2.37
N CYS A 448 -21.38 3.90 -2.46
CA CYS A 448 -19.94 3.84 -2.65
C CYS A 448 -19.59 3.01 -3.88
N ILE A 449 -18.67 3.49 -4.72
CA ILE A 449 -17.94 2.65 -5.67
C ILE A 449 -16.54 2.48 -5.12
N TYR A 450 -16.17 1.25 -4.81
CA TYR A 450 -14.91 0.94 -4.16
C TYR A 450 -14.05 0.03 -5.04
N TYR A 451 -13.02 0.59 -5.65
CA TYR A 451 -11.95 -0.18 -6.28
C TYR A 451 -10.88 -0.51 -5.24
N SER A 452 -10.47 -1.76 -5.19
CA SER A 452 -9.28 -2.22 -4.45
C SER A 452 -8.45 -3.16 -5.32
N SER A 453 -7.13 -3.03 -5.22
CA SER A 453 -6.18 -3.98 -5.81
C SER A 453 -6.15 -5.32 -5.06
N ASP A 454 -6.65 -5.36 -3.81
CA ASP A 454 -6.85 -6.57 -3.01
C ASP A 454 -8.35 -6.94 -2.97
N TYR A 455 -8.74 -7.96 -3.75
CA TYR A 455 -10.14 -8.41 -3.81
C TYR A 455 -10.68 -8.89 -2.47
N LYS A 456 -9.83 -9.34 -1.53
CA LYS A 456 -10.24 -9.73 -0.17
C LYS A 456 -10.82 -8.56 0.61
N GLU A 457 -10.35 -7.34 0.35
CA GLU A 457 -10.95 -6.14 0.93
C GLU A 457 -12.38 -5.91 0.45
N LEU A 458 -12.64 -6.19 -0.83
CA LEU A 458 -13.95 -6.03 -1.42
C LEU A 458 -14.93 -7.08 -0.87
N THR A 459 -14.50 -8.35 -0.75
CA THR A 459 -15.36 -9.42 -0.20
C THR A 459 -15.78 -9.13 1.25
N ALA A 460 -14.98 -8.37 2.01
CA ALA A 460 -15.29 -8.01 3.38
C ALA A 460 -16.36 -6.91 3.52
N VAL A 461 -16.58 -6.07 2.50
CA VAL A 461 -17.43 -4.86 2.65
C VAL A 461 -18.43 -4.64 1.53
N ALA A 462 -18.19 -5.14 0.31
CA ALA A 462 -19.04 -4.88 -0.83
C ALA A 462 -20.36 -5.64 -0.75
N ASP A 463 -21.44 -5.05 -1.24
CA ASP A 463 -22.73 -5.71 -1.44
C ASP A 463 -22.77 -6.48 -2.77
N ARG A 464 -21.99 -6.00 -3.76
CA ARG A 464 -21.87 -6.54 -5.11
C ARG A 464 -20.48 -6.21 -5.66
N ILE A 465 -19.89 -7.11 -6.46
CA ILE A 465 -18.56 -6.92 -7.06
C ILE A 465 -18.66 -7.05 -8.58
N VAL A 466 -18.06 -6.10 -9.32
CA VAL A 466 -17.85 -6.18 -10.76
C VAL A 466 -16.37 -6.35 -11.09
N VAL A 467 -16.08 -7.17 -12.09
CA VAL A 467 -14.71 -7.49 -12.51
C VAL A 467 -14.38 -6.74 -13.80
N PHE A 468 -13.31 -5.94 -13.75
CA PHE A 468 -12.75 -5.29 -14.92
C PHE A 468 -11.68 -6.16 -15.56
N TYR A 469 -11.78 -6.30 -16.87
CA TYR A 469 -10.77 -6.93 -17.70
C TYR A 469 -10.73 -6.22 -19.07
N GLU A 470 -9.52 -5.78 -19.47
CA GLU A 470 -9.29 -5.06 -20.74
C GLU A 470 -10.29 -3.91 -20.99
N GLY A 471 -10.49 -3.07 -19.97
CA GLY A 471 -11.35 -1.89 -20.09
C GLY A 471 -12.87 -2.13 -20.07
N ASN A 472 -13.31 -3.37 -19.84
CA ASN A 472 -14.71 -3.76 -19.82
C ASN A 472 -15.10 -4.43 -18.49
N ILE A 473 -16.39 -4.44 -18.16
CA ILE A 473 -16.94 -5.28 -17.11
C ILE A 473 -17.23 -6.66 -17.71
N THR A 474 -16.50 -7.68 -17.26
CA THR A 474 -16.65 -9.05 -17.76
C THR A 474 -17.56 -9.92 -16.92
N LYS A 475 -17.65 -9.64 -15.61
CA LYS A 475 -18.48 -10.43 -14.69
C LYS A 475 -18.97 -9.57 -13.54
N GLU A 476 -20.15 -9.91 -13.03
CA GLU A 476 -20.78 -9.32 -11.86
C GLU A 476 -21.14 -10.41 -10.86
N PHE A 477 -20.82 -10.18 -9.59
CA PHE A 477 -21.09 -11.09 -8.49
C PHE A 477 -22.00 -10.39 -7.47
N CYS A 478 -23.17 -10.96 -7.24
CA CYS A 478 -24.18 -10.47 -6.31
C CYS A 478 -24.19 -11.24 -4.99
N ASP A 479 -23.74 -12.49 -5.00
CA ASP A 479 -23.57 -13.31 -3.81
C ASP A 479 -22.09 -13.40 -3.48
N ILE A 480 -21.69 -12.79 -2.37
CA ILE A 480 -20.30 -12.72 -1.91
C ILE A 480 -20.16 -13.75 -0.79
N SER A 481 -19.92 -15.01 -1.17
CA SER A 481 -19.60 -16.11 -0.25
C SER A 481 -18.09 -16.34 -0.17
N ASP A 482 -17.63 -17.09 0.83
CA ASP A 482 -16.20 -17.43 0.99
C ASP A 482 -15.61 -18.23 -0.20
N GLU A 483 -16.47 -18.87 -1.00
CA GLU A 483 -16.06 -19.65 -2.19
C GLU A 483 -15.81 -18.78 -3.44
N ILE A 484 -16.19 -17.49 -3.39
CA ILE A 484 -16.12 -16.57 -4.54
C ILE A 484 -14.69 -16.21 -4.94
N GLU A 485 -13.70 -16.37 -4.05
CA GLU A 485 -12.31 -15.94 -4.29
C GLU A 485 -11.70 -16.57 -5.54
N SER A 486 -11.90 -17.87 -5.74
CA SER A 486 -11.38 -18.56 -6.93
C SER A 486 -12.02 -18.06 -8.23
N ASP A 487 -13.32 -17.73 -8.17
CA ASP A 487 -14.07 -17.25 -9.33
C ASP A 487 -13.74 -15.79 -9.66
N LEU A 488 -13.49 -14.96 -8.63
CA LEU A 488 -12.99 -13.60 -8.78
C LEU A 488 -11.59 -13.61 -9.43
N ALA A 489 -10.68 -14.43 -8.90
CA ALA A 489 -9.33 -14.55 -9.45
C ALA A 489 -9.34 -15.03 -10.91
N ALA A 490 -10.16 -16.02 -11.25
CA ALA A 490 -10.32 -16.50 -12.62
C ALA A 490 -10.89 -15.41 -13.54
N ALA A 491 -11.91 -14.68 -13.10
CA ALA A 491 -12.51 -13.60 -13.87
C ALA A 491 -11.54 -12.42 -14.09
N MET A 492 -10.70 -12.09 -13.11
CA MET A 492 -9.65 -11.07 -13.21
C MET A 492 -8.57 -11.41 -14.25
N LEU A 493 -8.36 -12.70 -14.51
CA LEU A 493 -7.44 -13.22 -15.54
C LEU A 493 -8.11 -13.42 -16.91
N GLY A 494 -9.38 -13.02 -17.07
CA GLY A 494 -10.13 -13.19 -18.31
C GLY A 494 -10.57 -14.63 -18.57
N ALA A 495 -10.42 -15.55 -17.61
CA ALA A 495 -10.89 -16.92 -17.75
C ALA A 495 -12.42 -16.96 -17.56
N THR A 496 -13.17 -16.97 -18.67
CA THR A 496 -14.57 -17.36 -18.64
C THR A 496 -14.61 -18.89 -18.48
N ARG A 497 -15.09 -19.40 -17.34
CA ARG A 497 -15.53 -20.81 -17.30
C ARG A 497 -16.62 -20.95 -18.35
N THR A 498 -16.28 -21.59 -19.47
CA THR A 498 -17.27 -22.14 -20.38
C THR A 498 -18.13 -23.08 -19.53
N GLU A 499 -19.42 -22.77 -19.39
CA GLU A 499 -20.36 -23.65 -18.71
C GLU A 499 -20.20 -25.04 -19.32
N ALA A 500 -19.74 -26.00 -18.54
CA ALA A 500 -19.82 -27.38 -18.87
C ALA A 500 -21.33 -27.73 -18.94
N LYS A 501 -21.80 -27.96 -20.17
CA LYS A 501 -23.09 -28.55 -20.44
C LYS A 501 -23.23 -29.94 -19.80
#